data_d5c3489ced02cbb220843cef5e19ea2d
#
_entry.id   d5c3489ced02cbb220843cef5e19ea2d
#
_cell.length_a   1.000
_cell.length_b   1.000
_cell.length_c   1.000
_cell.angle_alpha   90.00
_cell.angle_beta   90.00
_cell.angle_gamma   90.00
#
_symmetry.space_group_name_H-M   'P 1'
#
loop_
_entity.id
_entity.type
_entity.pdbx_description
1 polymer ?
#
loop_
_entity_poly.entity_id
_entity_poly.type
_entity_poly.pdbx_seq_one_letter_code
_entity_poly.pdbx_strand_id
1 'polypeptide(L)'
;MKFTPGPGIGGHCIPLDPHYLAWKMRTLNYKTRFIDLASEINSQMPDYVVEKTAHALNDARKAVNGSRVLVIGVAYKKNIDDIRESPALDVIRLLEGRGATVAYHDPFIPRFREEGHERVGVPLTAAELERSDAVVIVTDHSSIDYQLIVDHADVVVDTRNATAGVRNPSARIVSLSTAA
;
A
#
# COMPACT_ATOMS: atom_id res chain seq x y z
N MET A 1 -1.07 -21.00 -7.30
CA MET A 1 -0.39 -19.79 -6.80
C MET A 1 -0.97 -19.45 -5.43
N LYS A 2 -0.15 -19.09 -4.44
CA LYS A 2 -0.63 -18.69 -3.11
C LYS A 2 -0.90 -17.18 -3.13
N PHE A 3 -2.12 -16.78 -2.78
CA PHE A 3 -2.45 -15.39 -2.50
C PHE A 3 -2.40 -15.15 -0.99
N THR A 4 -1.82 -14.03 -0.60
CA THR A 4 -1.80 -13.57 0.78
C THR A 4 -2.58 -12.27 0.89
N PRO A 5 -3.18 -11.95 2.05
CA PRO A 5 -3.79 -10.65 2.27
C PRO A 5 -2.84 -9.51 1.92
N GLY A 6 -3.38 -8.40 1.45
CA GLY A 6 -2.59 -7.24 1.04
C GLY A 6 -3.47 -6.03 0.73
N PRO A 7 -2.87 -4.93 0.26
CA PRO A 7 -3.54 -3.65 0.04
C PRO A 7 -4.41 -3.61 -1.23
N GLY A 8 -4.53 -4.72 -1.93
CA GLY A 8 -5.21 -4.88 -3.21
C GLY A 8 -4.43 -5.75 -4.17
N ILE A 9 -4.93 -5.91 -5.39
CA ILE A 9 -4.30 -6.67 -6.46
C ILE A 9 -3.94 -5.71 -7.59
N GLY A 10 -2.69 -5.75 -8.02
CA GLY A 10 -2.19 -5.02 -9.17
C GLY A 10 -1.64 -5.96 -10.26
N GLY A 11 -1.06 -5.37 -11.28
CA GLY A 11 -0.49 -6.05 -12.44
C GLY A 11 -1.44 -6.08 -13.63
N HIS A 12 -1.03 -6.79 -14.68
CA HIS A 12 -1.71 -6.72 -15.97
C HIS A 12 -2.86 -7.75 -16.12
N CYS A 13 -2.66 -9.00 -15.71
CA CYS A 13 -3.61 -10.08 -16.00
C CYS A 13 -4.69 -10.22 -14.92
N ILE A 14 -4.29 -10.32 -13.65
CA ILE A 14 -5.23 -10.66 -12.57
C ILE A 14 -6.32 -9.58 -12.37
N PRO A 15 -6.04 -8.28 -12.46
CA PRO A 15 -7.08 -7.27 -12.38
C PRO A 15 -8.02 -7.23 -13.59
N LEU A 16 -7.60 -7.69 -14.78
CA LEU A 16 -8.33 -7.49 -16.03
C LEU A 16 -8.98 -8.76 -16.60
N ASP A 17 -8.24 -9.88 -16.71
CA ASP A 17 -8.71 -11.07 -17.42
C ASP A 17 -9.98 -11.69 -16.84
N PRO A 18 -10.18 -11.75 -15.50
CA PRO A 18 -11.44 -12.22 -14.93
C PRO A 18 -12.64 -11.37 -15.35
N HIS A 19 -12.45 -10.07 -15.58
CA HIS A 19 -13.53 -9.18 -16.02
C HIS A 19 -13.95 -9.43 -17.45
N TYR A 20 -13.03 -9.80 -18.34
CA TYR A 20 -13.37 -10.24 -19.69
C TYR A 20 -14.25 -11.49 -19.66
N LEU A 21 -13.90 -12.46 -18.81
CA LEU A 21 -14.73 -13.64 -18.59
C LEU A 21 -16.10 -13.25 -18.05
N ALA A 22 -16.15 -12.43 -16.99
CA ALA A 22 -17.40 -11.97 -16.38
C ALA A 22 -18.29 -11.25 -17.39
N TRP A 23 -17.71 -10.35 -18.20
CA TRP A 23 -18.43 -9.68 -19.28
C TRP A 23 -19.00 -10.66 -20.30
N LYS A 24 -18.20 -11.62 -20.78
CA LYS A 24 -18.63 -12.63 -21.75
C LYS A 24 -19.74 -13.51 -21.18
N MET A 25 -19.63 -13.95 -19.93
CA MET A 25 -20.63 -14.78 -19.27
C MET A 25 -21.98 -14.06 -19.11
N ARG A 26 -21.97 -12.72 -18.87
CA ARG A 26 -23.20 -11.91 -18.83
C ARG A 26 -23.94 -11.94 -20.18
N THR A 27 -23.26 -12.00 -21.31
CA THR A 27 -23.91 -12.14 -22.63
C THR A 27 -24.61 -13.49 -22.80
N LEU A 28 -24.28 -14.47 -21.96
CA LEU A 28 -24.89 -15.81 -21.90
C LEU A 28 -25.87 -15.96 -20.71
N ASN A 29 -26.33 -14.83 -20.14
CA ASN A 29 -27.22 -14.79 -18.98
C ASN A 29 -26.66 -15.49 -17.71
N TYR A 30 -25.33 -15.56 -17.58
CA TYR A 30 -24.66 -16.14 -16.41
C TYR A 30 -23.93 -15.06 -15.62
N LYS A 31 -24.11 -15.03 -14.29
CA LYS A 31 -23.42 -14.11 -13.38
C LYS A 31 -22.26 -14.83 -12.67
N THR A 32 -21.06 -14.30 -12.83
CA THR A 32 -19.83 -14.78 -12.20
C THR A 32 -19.65 -14.17 -10.80
N ARG A 33 -20.54 -14.50 -9.88
CA ARG A 33 -20.67 -13.82 -8.56
C ARG A 33 -19.37 -13.74 -7.79
N PHE A 34 -18.55 -14.79 -7.81
CA PHE A 34 -17.27 -14.79 -7.08
C PHE A 34 -16.22 -13.88 -7.72
N ILE A 35 -16.19 -13.74 -9.04
CA ILE A 35 -15.31 -12.81 -9.73
C ILE A 35 -15.72 -11.37 -9.39
N ASP A 36 -17.02 -11.07 -9.50
CA ASP A 36 -17.57 -9.74 -9.21
C ASP A 36 -17.28 -9.38 -7.73
N LEU A 37 -17.54 -10.28 -6.78
CA LEU A 37 -17.28 -10.06 -5.36
C LEU A 37 -15.77 -9.89 -5.06
N ALA A 38 -14.91 -10.74 -5.64
CA ALA A 38 -13.47 -10.64 -5.44
C ALA A 38 -12.93 -9.31 -5.95
N SER A 39 -13.44 -8.82 -7.09
CA SER A 39 -13.09 -7.52 -7.63
C SER A 39 -13.52 -6.38 -6.70
N GLU A 40 -14.78 -6.41 -6.23
CA GLU A 40 -15.31 -5.42 -5.30
C GLU A 40 -14.46 -5.32 -4.03
N ILE A 41 -14.17 -6.45 -3.38
CA ILE A 41 -13.35 -6.49 -2.17
C ILE A 41 -11.94 -5.96 -2.45
N ASN A 42 -11.29 -6.39 -3.54
CA ASN A 42 -9.92 -5.95 -3.84
C ASN A 42 -9.84 -4.46 -4.20
N SER A 43 -10.83 -3.92 -4.89
CA SER A 43 -10.87 -2.49 -5.21
C SER A 43 -11.10 -1.59 -3.99
N GLN A 44 -11.68 -2.12 -2.91
CA GLN A 44 -11.88 -1.40 -1.64
C GLN A 44 -10.66 -1.48 -0.70
N MET A 45 -9.69 -2.35 -0.98
CA MET A 45 -8.55 -2.53 -0.09
C MET A 45 -7.67 -1.27 0.09
N PRO A 46 -7.42 -0.42 -0.93
CA PRO A 46 -6.70 0.84 -0.71
C PRO A 46 -7.41 1.76 0.28
N ASP A 47 -8.75 1.89 0.20
CA ASP A 47 -9.53 2.66 1.18
C ASP A 47 -9.38 2.10 2.59
N TYR A 48 -9.44 0.77 2.74
CA TYR A 48 -9.24 0.10 4.02
C TYR A 48 -7.84 0.38 4.60
N VAL A 49 -6.79 0.38 3.78
CA VAL A 49 -5.42 0.74 4.20
C VAL A 49 -5.37 2.18 4.69
N VAL A 50 -6.01 3.11 3.97
CA VAL A 50 -6.06 4.52 4.35
C VAL A 50 -6.84 4.74 5.64
N GLU A 51 -7.95 4.01 5.85
CA GLU A 51 -8.67 4.01 7.12
C GLU A 51 -7.78 3.50 8.28
N LYS A 52 -7.07 2.40 8.09
CA LYS A 52 -6.10 1.90 9.08
C LYS A 52 -5.02 2.93 9.40
N THR A 53 -4.53 3.64 8.39
CA THR A 53 -3.55 4.72 8.56
C THR A 53 -4.14 5.88 9.35
N ALA A 54 -5.38 6.27 9.04
CA ALA A 54 -6.09 7.33 9.76
C ALA A 54 -6.30 6.98 11.24
N HIS A 55 -6.71 5.75 11.54
CA HIS A 55 -6.86 5.27 12.92
C HIS A 55 -5.51 5.25 13.66
N ALA A 56 -4.45 4.76 13.00
CA ALA A 56 -3.12 4.71 13.61
C ALA A 56 -2.57 6.11 13.93
N LEU A 57 -2.77 7.08 13.03
CA LEU A 57 -2.42 8.48 13.25
C LEU A 57 -3.26 9.11 14.37
N ASN A 58 -4.58 8.86 14.39
CA ASN A 58 -5.47 9.36 15.42
C ASN A 58 -5.06 8.88 16.83
N ASP A 59 -4.65 7.63 16.95
CA ASP A 59 -4.13 7.09 18.22
C ASP A 59 -2.82 7.77 18.65
N ALA A 60 -2.01 8.21 17.67
CA ALA A 60 -0.84 9.05 17.90
C ALA A 60 -1.20 10.55 18.07
N ARG A 61 -2.50 10.88 18.18
CA ARG A 61 -3.04 12.25 18.27
C ARG A 61 -2.68 13.16 17.08
N LYS A 62 -2.58 12.56 15.90
CA LYS A 62 -2.34 13.26 14.64
C LYS A 62 -3.54 13.04 13.69
N ALA A 63 -3.84 14.03 12.87
CA ALA A 63 -4.83 13.88 11.80
C ALA A 63 -4.12 13.47 10.50
N VAL A 64 -4.82 12.83 9.57
CA VAL A 64 -4.27 12.58 8.23
C VAL A 64 -3.95 13.91 7.52
N ASN A 65 -4.85 14.88 7.65
CA ASN A 65 -4.64 16.21 7.11
C ASN A 65 -3.45 16.90 7.80
N GLY A 66 -2.46 17.28 7.00
CA GLY A 66 -1.21 17.88 7.46
C GLY A 66 -0.13 16.90 7.90
N SER A 67 -0.42 15.59 8.00
CA SER A 67 0.59 14.57 8.29
C SER A 67 1.46 14.28 7.08
N ARG A 68 2.73 13.93 7.35
CA ARG A 68 3.66 13.39 6.37
C ARG A 68 3.63 11.87 6.43
N VAL A 69 3.28 11.22 5.32
CA VAL A 69 3.23 9.77 5.21
C VAL A 69 4.29 9.28 4.22
N LEU A 70 5.09 8.29 4.63
CA LEU A 70 6.05 7.61 3.76
C LEU A 70 5.48 6.26 3.32
N VAL A 71 5.27 6.10 2.01
CA VAL A 71 4.83 4.84 1.41
C VAL A 71 6.04 4.02 1.01
N ILE A 72 6.10 2.77 1.45
CA ILE A 72 7.16 1.81 1.15
C ILE A 72 6.67 0.80 0.11
N GLY A 73 7.32 0.84 -1.07
CA GLY A 73 7.01 -0.01 -2.21
C GLY A 73 5.82 0.51 -3.02
N VAL A 74 6.08 0.91 -4.27
CA VAL A 74 5.05 1.36 -5.23
C VAL A 74 4.86 0.39 -6.40
N ALA A 75 5.74 -0.61 -6.56
CA ALA A 75 5.53 -1.70 -7.50
C ALA A 75 4.32 -2.54 -7.10
N TYR A 76 3.59 -3.10 -8.07
CA TYR A 76 2.44 -3.96 -7.77
C TYR A 76 2.84 -5.31 -7.14
N LYS A 77 4.10 -5.69 -7.25
CA LYS A 77 4.64 -6.95 -6.71
C LYS A 77 6.08 -6.74 -6.27
N LYS A 78 6.51 -7.53 -5.28
CA LYS A 78 7.88 -7.44 -4.76
C LYS A 78 8.96 -7.77 -5.80
N ASN A 79 10.07 -7.04 -5.73
CA ASN A 79 11.29 -7.26 -6.50
C ASN A 79 11.12 -7.11 -8.02
N ILE A 80 10.23 -6.22 -8.45
CA ILE A 80 10.05 -5.84 -9.86
C ILE A 80 9.95 -4.32 -9.98
N ASP A 81 10.14 -3.81 -11.20
CA ASP A 81 10.05 -2.39 -11.58
C ASP A 81 8.76 -2.05 -12.35
N ASP A 82 7.63 -2.60 -11.91
CA ASP A 82 6.34 -2.43 -12.59
C ASP A 82 5.27 -1.88 -11.65
N ILE A 83 4.70 -0.71 -12.02
CA ILE A 83 3.67 0.00 -11.24
C ILE A 83 2.25 -0.17 -11.79
N ARG A 84 2.06 -0.93 -12.88
CA ARG A 84 0.76 -1.03 -13.53
C ARG A 84 -0.30 -1.58 -12.58
N GLU A 85 -1.41 -0.85 -12.46
CA GLU A 85 -2.52 -1.19 -11.56
C GLU A 85 -2.04 -1.45 -10.10
N SER A 86 -0.97 -0.77 -9.67
CA SER A 86 -0.49 -0.95 -8.30
C SER A 86 -1.44 -0.30 -7.31
N PRO A 87 -1.90 -1.02 -6.28
CA PRO A 87 -2.74 -0.44 -5.23
C PRO A 87 -2.03 0.67 -4.43
N ALA A 88 -0.69 0.76 -4.52
CA ALA A 88 0.06 1.84 -3.90
C ALA A 88 -0.29 3.21 -4.48
N LEU A 89 -0.61 3.28 -5.78
CA LEU A 89 -1.01 4.52 -6.44
C LEU A 89 -2.34 5.02 -5.86
N ASP A 90 -3.30 4.14 -5.68
CA ASP A 90 -4.58 4.48 -5.06
C ASP A 90 -4.42 4.91 -3.60
N VAL A 91 -3.57 4.20 -2.82
CA VAL A 91 -3.26 4.57 -1.43
C VAL A 91 -2.65 5.98 -1.36
N ILE A 92 -1.69 6.30 -2.23
CA ILE A 92 -1.06 7.62 -2.30
C ILE A 92 -2.11 8.69 -2.61
N ARG A 93 -2.91 8.50 -3.66
CA ARG A 93 -3.95 9.43 -4.09
C ARG A 93 -5.01 9.66 -2.99
N LEU A 94 -5.43 8.60 -2.32
CA LEU A 94 -6.42 8.68 -1.23
C LEU A 94 -5.88 9.42 0.00
N LEU A 95 -4.61 9.21 0.36
CA LEU A 95 -3.95 9.93 1.45
C LEU A 95 -3.80 11.41 1.13
N GLU A 96 -3.36 11.75 -0.09
CA GLU A 96 -3.25 13.14 -0.56
C GLU A 96 -4.62 13.82 -0.64
N GLY A 97 -5.65 13.10 -1.09
CA GLY A 97 -7.04 13.58 -1.10
C GLY A 97 -7.59 13.89 0.30
N ARG A 98 -7.00 13.30 1.35
CA ARG A 98 -7.29 13.61 2.76
C ARG A 98 -6.36 14.67 3.36
N GLY A 99 -5.48 15.28 2.55
CA GLY A 99 -4.60 16.37 2.96
C GLY A 99 -3.25 15.94 3.54
N ALA A 100 -2.84 14.67 3.38
CA ALA A 100 -1.50 14.23 3.73
C ALA A 100 -0.47 14.70 2.70
N THR A 101 0.77 14.93 3.15
CA THR A 101 1.93 15.04 2.27
C THR A 101 2.56 13.67 2.12
N VAL A 102 2.53 13.08 0.91
CA VAL A 102 3.00 11.72 0.70
C VAL A 102 4.36 11.73 -0.01
N ALA A 103 5.33 11.02 0.59
CA ALA A 103 6.58 10.61 -0.05
C ALA A 103 6.55 9.10 -0.28
N TYR A 104 7.39 8.59 -1.18
CA TYR A 104 7.55 7.15 -1.32
C TYR A 104 9.02 6.72 -1.41
N HIS A 105 9.29 5.50 -1.01
CA HIS A 105 10.53 4.78 -1.25
C HIS A 105 10.26 3.45 -1.94
N ASP A 106 10.96 3.22 -3.05
CA ASP A 106 10.95 1.93 -3.74
C ASP A 106 12.34 1.68 -4.36
N PRO A 107 13.01 0.58 -4.05
CA PRO A 107 14.36 0.31 -4.55
C PRO A 107 14.40 0.00 -6.05
N PHE A 108 13.28 -0.34 -6.67
CA PHE A 108 13.18 -0.69 -8.10
C PHE A 108 12.59 0.44 -8.93
N ILE A 109 11.86 1.38 -8.30
CA ILE A 109 11.16 2.49 -8.98
C ILE A 109 11.62 3.82 -8.40
N PRO A 110 12.79 4.34 -8.83
CA PRO A 110 13.33 5.61 -8.33
C PRO A 110 12.47 6.81 -8.74
N ARG A 111 11.71 6.69 -9.81
CA ARG A 111 10.76 7.70 -10.28
C ARG A 111 9.66 7.06 -11.11
N PHE A 112 8.50 7.67 -11.10
CA PHE A 112 7.41 7.31 -12.00
C PHE A 112 6.59 8.55 -12.37
N ARG A 113 5.75 8.43 -13.41
CA ARG A 113 4.85 9.49 -13.83
C ARG A 113 3.40 9.04 -13.67
N GLU A 114 2.59 9.86 -13.02
CA GLU A 114 1.17 9.61 -12.79
C GLU A 114 0.39 10.90 -13.10
N GLU A 115 -0.67 10.81 -13.89
CA GLU A 115 -1.53 11.95 -14.28
C GLU A 115 -0.74 13.19 -14.76
N GLY A 116 0.37 12.97 -15.46
CA GLY A 116 1.23 14.05 -15.99
C GLY A 116 2.26 14.60 -15.01
N HIS A 117 2.22 14.22 -13.73
CA HIS A 117 3.17 14.63 -12.70
C HIS A 117 4.26 13.58 -12.49
N GLU A 118 5.51 14.04 -12.41
CA GLU A 118 6.63 13.16 -12.07
C GLU A 118 6.76 13.08 -10.54
N ARG A 119 6.83 11.85 -10.03
CA ARG A 119 7.12 11.55 -8.64
C ARG A 119 8.51 10.96 -8.54
N VAL A 120 9.29 11.46 -7.59
CA VAL A 120 10.65 10.99 -7.32
C VAL A 120 10.68 10.35 -5.93
N GLY A 121 11.18 9.11 -5.86
CA GLY A 121 11.34 8.39 -4.61
C GLY A 121 12.40 9.02 -3.71
N VAL A 122 12.18 8.93 -2.40
CA VAL A 122 13.15 9.38 -1.40
C VAL A 122 14.04 8.22 -0.96
N PRO A 123 15.28 8.47 -0.50
CA PRO A 123 16.11 7.43 0.07
C PRO A 123 15.52 6.94 1.41
N LEU A 124 15.63 5.64 1.69
CA LEU A 124 15.25 5.07 2.98
C LEU A 124 16.37 5.33 4.00
N THR A 125 16.18 6.33 4.83
CA THR A 125 17.13 6.74 5.88
C THR A 125 16.40 6.96 7.20
N ALA A 126 17.13 6.87 8.32
CA ALA A 126 16.61 7.19 9.65
C ALA A 126 15.94 8.58 9.68
N ALA A 127 16.59 9.60 9.13
CA ALA A 127 16.05 10.97 9.08
C ALA A 127 14.74 11.07 8.28
N GLU A 128 14.57 10.28 7.20
CA GLU A 128 13.33 10.26 6.44
C GLU A 128 12.19 9.57 7.21
N LEU A 129 12.51 8.51 7.96
CA LEU A 129 11.58 7.79 8.80
C LEU A 129 11.13 8.64 10.00
N GLU A 130 12.07 9.26 10.71
CA GLU A 130 11.80 10.11 11.88
C GLU A 130 10.96 11.36 11.56
N ARG A 131 11.10 11.92 10.35
CA ARG A 131 10.26 13.06 9.93
C ARG A 131 8.90 12.67 9.40
N SER A 132 8.61 11.38 9.27
CA SER A 132 7.32 10.87 8.79
C SER A 132 6.41 10.55 9.96
N ASP A 133 5.17 11.05 9.92
CA ASP A 133 4.17 10.79 10.96
C ASP A 133 3.64 9.36 10.92
N ALA A 134 3.67 8.73 9.74
CA ALA A 134 3.39 7.31 9.56
C ALA A 134 4.15 6.76 8.35
N VAL A 135 4.47 5.47 8.44
CA VAL A 135 5.03 4.68 7.33
C VAL A 135 4.02 3.62 6.93
N VAL A 136 3.70 3.52 5.64
CA VAL A 136 2.75 2.53 5.10
C VAL A 136 3.48 1.58 4.17
N ILE A 137 3.60 0.32 4.56
CA ILE A 137 4.24 -0.73 3.74
C ILE A 137 3.18 -1.31 2.81
N VAL A 138 3.29 -1.03 1.51
CA VAL A 138 2.37 -1.51 0.47
C VAL A 138 2.98 -2.69 -0.30
N THR A 139 4.28 -2.64 -0.61
CA THR A 139 4.98 -3.75 -1.28
C THR A 139 6.23 -4.15 -0.52
N ASP A 140 6.33 -5.45 -0.24
CA ASP A 140 7.35 -6.06 0.62
C ASP A 140 8.63 -6.47 -0.14
N HIS A 141 9.37 -5.50 -0.71
CA HIS A 141 10.63 -5.80 -1.39
C HIS A 141 11.67 -6.45 -0.47
N SER A 142 12.38 -7.45 -0.99
CA SER A 142 13.35 -8.22 -0.20
C SER A 142 14.61 -7.44 0.16
N SER A 143 14.90 -6.34 -0.54
CA SER A 143 16.06 -5.47 -0.32
C SER A 143 15.82 -4.37 0.72
N ILE A 144 14.59 -4.24 1.25
CA ILE A 144 14.27 -3.23 2.26
C ILE A 144 14.67 -3.72 3.64
N ASP A 145 15.33 -2.85 4.39
CA ASP A 145 15.63 -3.06 5.80
C ASP A 145 14.42 -2.67 6.66
N TYR A 146 13.59 -3.66 6.98
CA TYR A 146 12.39 -3.44 7.82
C TYR A 146 12.76 -3.20 9.28
N GLN A 147 13.95 -3.63 9.75
CA GLN A 147 14.39 -3.31 11.10
C GLN A 147 14.66 -1.80 11.21
N LEU A 148 15.33 -1.21 10.22
CA LEU A 148 15.55 0.24 10.18
C LEU A 148 14.21 1.01 10.24
N ILE A 149 13.18 0.52 9.51
CA ILE A 149 11.86 1.17 9.52
C ILE A 149 11.25 1.17 10.93
N VAL A 150 11.23 0.02 11.60
CA VAL A 150 10.58 -0.09 12.91
C VAL A 150 11.40 0.50 14.06
N ASP A 151 12.68 0.74 13.85
CA ASP A 151 13.55 1.38 14.84
C ASP A 151 13.45 2.92 14.80
N HIS A 152 13.05 3.52 13.66
CA HIS A 152 13.04 4.96 13.47
C HIS A 152 11.67 5.57 13.15
N ALA A 153 10.65 4.78 12.83
CA ALA A 153 9.29 5.27 12.64
C ALA A 153 8.48 5.20 13.95
N ASP A 154 7.60 6.16 14.19
CA ASP A 154 6.65 6.11 15.31
C ASP A 154 5.50 5.15 15.02
N VAL A 155 4.95 5.22 13.81
CA VAL A 155 3.76 4.45 13.37
C VAL A 155 4.08 3.74 12.06
N VAL A 156 3.84 2.42 12.03
CA VAL A 156 4.00 1.59 10.83
C VAL A 156 2.69 0.86 10.54
N VAL A 157 2.11 1.09 9.36
CA VAL A 157 0.98 0.31 8.84
C VAL A 157 1.52 -0.74 7.88
N ASP A 158 1.54 -1.99 8.32
CA ASP A 158 2.10 -3.10 7.57
C ASP A 158 0.99 -3.92 6.90
N THR A 159 0.82 -3.72 5.59
CA THR A 159 -0.20 -4.41 4.81
C THR A 159 0.24 -5.77 4.26
N ARG A 160 1.51 -6.12 4.42
CA ARG A 160 2.14 -7.30 3.81
C ARG A 160 2.71 -8.29 4.81
N ASN A 161 2.63 -7.99 6.12
CA ASN A 161 3.32 -8.73 7.18
C ASN A 161 4.85 -8.76 6.98
N ALA A 162 5.38 -7.68 6.41
CA ALA A 162 6.80 -7.54 6.10
C ALA A 162 7.66 -7.42 7.37
N THR A 163 7.05 -6.93 8.45
CA THR A 163 7.69 -6.73 9.75
C THR A 163 7.67 -7.97 10.65
N ALA A 164 7.17 -9.12 10.20
CA ALA A 164 7.06 -10.34 11.02
C ALA A 164 8.39 -10.87 11.57
N GLY A 165 9.52 -10.52 10.94
CA GLY A 165 10.87 -10.94 11.35
C GLY A 165 11.66 -9.93 12.18
N VAL A 166 11.11 -8.73 12.43
CA VAL A 166 11.80 -7.67 13.18
C VAL A 166 11.88 -7.99 14.67
N ARG A 167 12.91 -7.46 15.34
CA ARG A 167 13.15 -7.68 16.77
C ARG A 167 12.97 -6.38 17.54
N ASN A 168 12.27 -6.45 18.68
CA ASN A 168 12.10 -5.33 19.62
C ASN A 168 11.75 -4.00 18.90
N PRO A 169 10.66 -3.93 18.10
CA PRO A 169 10.31 -2.71 17.38
C PRO A 169 10.03 -1.57 18.37
N SER A 170 10.53 -0.37 18.09
CA SER A 170 10.13 0.85 18.78
C SER A 170 8.83 1.40 18.21
N ALA A 171 8.58 1.17 16.91
CA ALA A 171 7.36 1.59 16.23
C ALA A 171 6.11 0.88 16.74
N ARG A 172 5.00 1.61 16.75
CA ARG A 172 3.67 0.98 16.82
C ARG A 172 3.32 0.38 15.45
N ILE A 173 3.25 -0.95 15.39
CA ILE A 173 2.92 -1.68 14.17
C ILE A 173 1.42 -1.98 14.13
N VAL A 174 0.75 -1.58 13.05
CA VAL A 174 -0.66 -1.85 12.76
C VAL A 174 -0.73 -2.71 11.50
N SER A 175 -1.24 -3.93 11.62
CA SER A 175 -1.45 -4.83 10.48
C SER A 175 -2.88 -4.72 9.94
N LEU A 176 -3.15 -5.34 8.78
CA LEU A 176 -4.52 -5.43 8.24
C LEU A 176 -5.49 -6.14 9.17
N SER A 177 -5.00 -7.08 9.99
CA SER A 177 -5.80 -7.84 10.94
C SER A 177 -5.93 -7.19 12.33
N THR A 178 -5.15 -6.14 12.62
CA THR A 178 -5.26 -5.40 13.89
C THR A 178 -6.66 -4.77 13.97
N ALA A 179 -7.36 -4.94 15.10
CA ALA A 179 -8.61 -4.23 15.33
C ALA A 179 -8.40 -2.71 15.26
N ALA A 180 -9.41 -2.00 14.78
CA ALA A 180 -9.40 -0.54 14.74
C ALA A 180 -9.67 0.03 16.12
#